data_4694ed70b0e98c997ffebfaf8e0ad04f
#
_entry.id   4694ed70b0e98c997ffebfaf8e0ad04f
#
_cell.length_a   1.000
_cell.length_b   1.000
_cell.length_c   1.000
_cell.angle_alpha   90.00
_cell.angle_beta   90.00
_cell.angle_gamma   90.00
#
_symmetry.space_group_name_H-M   'P 1'
#
loop_
_entity.id
_entity.type
_entity.pdbx_description
1 polymer ?
#
loop_
_entity_poly.entity_id
_entity_poly.type
_entity_poly.pdbx_seq_one_letter_code
_entity_poly.pdbx_strand_id
1 'polypeptide(L)'
;MTDRLLDRLKPQDLLKPRIEEAQSKLQMQFSKLEKISAKLREKCQVIFKRVVHSLQNHDTHYTKMLSRELSQVQKMNEMVDSAKLVSIRINRTKAT
;
A
#
# COMPACT_ATOMS: atom_id res chain seq x y z
N MET A 1 -36.31 27.75 5.81
CA MET A 1 -35.36 28.57 5.04
C MET A 1 -34.07 27.87 4.74
N THR A 2 -33.66 26.91 5.54
CA THR A 2 -32.50 26.04 5.24
C THR A 2 -32.76 25.20 3.98
N ASP A 3 -34.00 24.84 3.69
CA ASP A 3 -34.39 24.04 2.52
C ASP A 3 -34.13 24.77 1.20
N ARG A 4 -34.27 26.11 1.17
CA ARG A 4 -34.02 26.90 -0.03
C ARG A 4 -32.52 27.03 -0.33
N LEU A 5 -31.68 27.05 0.68
CA LEU A 5 -30.23 27.04 0.50
C LEU A 5 -29.77 25.71 -0.06
N LEU A 6 -30.35 24.61 0.43
CA LEU A 6 -30.04 23.26 -0.06
C LEU A 6 -30.55 23.07 -1.51
N ASP A 7 -31.72 23.67 -1.86
CA ASP A 7 -32.26 23.62 -3.22
C ASP A 7 -31.42 24.43 -4.22
N ARG A 8 -30.75 25.47 -3.76
CA ARG A 8 -29.84 26.28 -4.58
C ARG A 8 -28.50 25.63 -4.82
N LEU A 9 -28.08 24.75 -3.90
CA LEU A 9 -26.82 24.00 -4.05
C LEU A 9 -27.08 22.79 -4.94
N LYS A 10 -26.46 22.79 -6.10
CA LYS A 10 -26.51 21.61 -6.97
C LYS A 10 -25.86 20.43 -6.23
N PRO A 11 -26.39 19.20 -6.36
CA PRO A 11 -25.78 18.03 -5.76
C PRO A 11 -24.28 17.89 -6.09
N GLN A 12 -23.88 18.37 -7.27
CA GLN A 12 -22.49 18.38 -7.71
C GLN A 12 -21.61 19.26 -6.83
N ASP A 13 -22.11 20.40 -6.38
CA ASP A 13 -21.35 21.34 -5.54
C ASP A 13 -21.13 20.81 -4.12
N LEU A 14 -22.05 19.97 -3.62
CA LEU A 14 -21.91 19.31 -2.33
C LEU A 14 -20.99 18.08 -2.39
N LEU A 15 -21.04 17.35 -3.50
CA LEU A 15 -20.26 16.12 -3.70
C LEU A 15 -18.80 16.39 -4.08
N LYS A 16 -18.54 17.47 -4.81
CA LYS A 16 -17.22 17.80 -5.32
C LYS A 16 -16.17 17.93 -4.22
N PRO A 17 -16.39 18.70 -3.12
CA PRO A 17 -15.41 18.77 -2.05
C PRO A 17 -15.19 17.43 -1.34
N ARG A 18 -16.23 16.62 -1.21
CA ARG A 18 -16.13 15.28 -0.60
C ARG A 18 -15.31 14.34 -1.48
N ILE A 19 -15.50 14.40 -2.78
CA ILE A 19 -14.73 13.61 -3.75
C ILE A 19 -13.26 14.03 -3.71
N GLU A 20 -12.97 15.32 -3.70
CA GLU A 20 -11.60 15.85 -3.62
C GLU A 20 -10.91 15.43 -2.31
N GLU A 21 -11.64 15.49 -1.19
CA GLU A 21 -11.13 15.04 0.10
C GLU A 21 -10.82 13.54 0.08
N ALA A 22 -11.72 12.74 -0.48
CA ALA A 22 -11.53 11.29 -0.60
C ALA A 22 -10.34 10.95 -1.49
N GLN A 23 -10.17 11.66 -2.61
CA GLN A 23 -9.02 11.49 -3.51
C GLN A 23 -7.72 11.85 -2.80
N SER A 24 -7.71 12.94 -2.03
CA SER A 24 -6.54 13.37 -1.28
C SER A 24 -6.14 12.31 -0.24
N LYS A 25 -7.12 11.76 0.49
CA LYS A 25 -6.88 10.68 1.45
C LYS A 25 -6.33 9.41 0.77
N LEU A 26 -6.87 9.06 -0.40
CA LEU A 26 -6.39 7.92 -1.19
C LEU A 26 -4.95 8.12 -1.64
N GLN A 27 -4.59 9.33 -2.09
CA GLN A 27 -3.23 9.64 -2.46
C GLN A 27 -2.27 9.53 -1.30
N MET A 28 -2.67 10.01 -0.11
CA MET A 28 -1.87 9.88 1.09
C MET A 28 -1.66 8.42 1.48
N GLN A 29 -2.71 7.61 1.42
CA GLN A 29 -2.64 6.18 1.69
C GLN A 29 -1.75 5.47 0.69
N PHE A 30 -1.88 5.79 -0.58
CA PHE A 30 -1.04 5.23 -1.64
C PHE A 30 0.44 5.56 -1.42
N SER A 31 0.75 6.81 -1.08
CA SER A 31 2.12 7.23 -0.76
C SER A 31 2.69 6.46 0.43
N LYS A 32 1.89 6.24 1.48
CA LYS A 32 2.29 5.43 2.64
C LYS A 32 2.57 3.99 2.24
N LEU A 33 1.72 3.41 1.39
CA LEU A 33 1.90 2.05 0.88
C LEU A 33 3.17 1.92 0.05
N GLU A 34 3.49 2.93 -0.77
CA GLU A 34 4.73 2.94 -1.53
C GLU A 34 5.97 2.97 -0.64
N LYS A 35 5.93 3.76 0.43
CA LYS A 35 7.02 3.82 1.42
C LYS A 35 7.20 2.47 2.12
N ILE A 36 6.10 1.85 2.52
CA ILE A 36 6.13 0.52 3.14
C ILE A 36 6.68 -0.51 2.16
N SER A 37 6.24 -0.47 0.91
CA SER A 37 6.72 -1.36 -0.14
C SER A 37 8.23 -1.23 -0.36
N ALA A 38 8.76 0.00 -0.39
CA ALA A 38 10.18 0.25 -0.53
C ALA A 38 10.98 -0.32 0.64
N LYS A 39 10.50 -0.13 1.86
CA LYS A 39 11.13 -0.69 3.07
C LYS A 39 11.11 -2.22 3.06
N LEU A 40 10.02 -2.82 2.62
CA LEU A 40 9.90 -4.28 2.53
C LEU A 40 10.86 -4.85 1.49
N ARG A 41 11.03 -4.17 0.35
CA ARG A 41 12.00 -4.58 -0.68
C ARG A 41 13.42 -4.53 -0.14
N GLU A 42 13.79 -3.46 0.55
CA GLU A 42 15.11 -3.34 1.19
C GLU A 42 15.32 -4.47 2.19
N LYS A 43 14.32 -4.74 3.01
CA LYS A 43 14.38 -5.82 4.00
C LYS A 43 14.54 -7.18 3.32
N CYS A 44 13.82 -7.43 2.24
CA CYS A 44 13.96 -8.65 1.43
C CYS A 44 15.39 -8.81 0.90
N GLN A 45 15.99 -7.75 0.38
CA GLN A 45 17.35 -7.79 -0.14
C GLN A 45 18.36 -8.10 0.94
N VAL A 46 18.22 -7.48 2.12
CA VAL A 46 19.10 -7.73 3.26
C VAL A 46 18.99 -9.17 3.72
N ILE A 47 17.78 -9.69 3.89
CA ILE A 47 17.54 -11.07 4.32
C ILE A 47 18.08 -12.05 3.27
N PHE A 48 17.83 -11.78 1.99
CA PHE A 48 18.33 -12.63 0.89
C PHE A 48 19.86 -12.74 0.92
N LYS A 49 20.56 -11.63 1.11
CA LYS A 49 22.02 -11.63 1.23
C LYS A 49 22.49 -12.48 2.41
N ARG A 50 21.77 -12.39 3.54
CA ARG A 50 22.07 -13.20 4.73
C ARG A 50 21.82 -14.68 4.46
N VAL A 51 20.75 -15.02 3.74
CA VAL A 51 20.46 -16.40 3.34
C VAL A 51 21.63 -16.95 2.50
N VAL A 52 22.05 -16.23 1.48
CA VAL A 52 23.18 -16.65 0.63
C VAL A 52 24.44 -16.86 1.46
N HIS A 53 24.74 -15.92 2.34
CA HIS A 53 25.92 -16.01 3.22
C HIS A 53 25.86 -17.23 4.16
N SER A 54 24.68 -17.48 4.76
CA SER A 54 24.50 -18.62 5.66
C SER A 54 24.60 -19.96 4.92
N LEU A 55 24.14 -20.02 3.67
CA LEU A 55 24.32 -21.20 2.82
C LEU A 55 25.79 -21.47 2.52
N GLN A 56 26.56 -20.42 2.24
CA GLN A 56 28.01 -20.54 1.99
C GLN A 56 28.76 -21.05 3.23
N ASN A 57 28.26 -20.69 4.42
CA ASN A 57 28.86 -21.11 5.70
C ASN A 57 28.26 -22.43 6.21
N HIS A 58 27.39 -23.09 5.44
CA HIS A 58 26.75 -24.36 5.81
C HIS A 58 25.95 -24.31 7.12
N ASP A 59 25.42 -23.14 7.49
CA ASP A 59 24.58 -22.99 8.67
C ASP A 59 23.11 -23.23 8.30
N THR A 60 22.71 -24.50 8.31
CA THR A 60 21.37 -24.93 7.88
C THR A 60 20.27 -24.41 8.79
N HIS A 61 20.50 -24.36 10.10
CA HIS A 61 19.48 -23.86 11.06
C HIS A 61 19.20 -22.38 10.86
N TYR A 62 20.24 -21.58 10.76
CA TYR A 62 20.14 -20.15 10.53
C TYR A 62 19.50 -19.85 9.17
N THR A 63 19.87 -20.62 8.14
CA THR A 63 19.29 -20.52 6.79
C THR A 63 17.78 -20.78 6.82
N LYS A 64 17.31 -21.79 7.57
CA LYS A 64 15.89 -22.07 7.71
C LYS A 64 15.15 -20.91 8.38
N MET A 65 15.71 -20.33 9.44
CA MET A 65 15.11 -19.18 10.13
C MET A 65 14.99 -17.98 9.20
N LEU A 66 16.05 -17.66 8.47
CA LEU A 66 16.07 -16.54 7.53
C LEU A 66 15.10 -16.77 6.36
N SER A 67 15.00 -18.00 5.87
CA SER A 67 14.08 -18.35 4.78
C SER A 67 12.63 -18.16 5.19
N ARG A 68 12.28 -18.50 6.43
CA ARG A 68 10.93 -18.24 6.98
C ARG A 68 10.66 -16.75 7.10
N GLU A 69 11.62 -15.99 7.59
CA GLU A 69 11.51 -14.54 7.70
C GLU A 69 11.34 -13.91 6.31
N LEU A 70 12.11 -14.34 5.34
CA LEU A 70 12.00 -13.87 3.96
C LEU A 70 10.61 -14.15 3.38
N SER A 71 10.09 -15.37 3.60
CA SER A 71 8.75 -15.75 3.16
C SER A 71 7.68 -14.85 3.77
N GLN A 72 7.78 -14.52 5.06
CA GLN A 72 6.84 -13.62 5.73
C GLN A 72 6.89 -12.21 5.14
N VAL A 73 8.08 -11.67 4.89
CA VAL A 73 8.26 -10.35 4.30
C VAL A 73 7.71 -10.32 2.88
N GLN A 74 7.92 -11.38 2.09
CA GLN A 74 7.36 -11.49 0.75
C GLN A 74 5.82 -11.49 0.76
N LYS A 75 5.21 -12.19 1.71
CA LYS A 75 3.75 -12.18 1.88
C LYS A 75 3.23 -10.80 2.23
N MET A 76 3.93 -10.08 3.11
CA MET A 76 3.58 -8.69 3.44
C MET A 76 3.67 -7.80 2.21
N ASN A 77 4.70 -7.97 1.39
CA ASN A 77 4.88 -7.20 0.16
C ASN A 77 3.73 -7.48 -0.84
N GLU A 78 3.32 -8.73 -0.98
CA GLU A 78 2.16 -9.10 -1.80
C GLU A 78 0.88 -8.43 -1.31
N MET A 79 0.66 -8.39 0.00
CA MET A 79 -0.50 -7.72 0.60
C MET A 79 -0.49 -6.22 0.33
N VAL A 80 0.67 -5.57 0.44
CA VAL A 80 0.83 -4.15 0.15
C VAL A 80 0.59 -3.87 -1.33
N ASP A 81 1.12 -4.71 -2.22
CA ASP A 81 0.90 -4.57 -3.67
C ASP A 81 -0.58 -4.72 -4.03
N SER A 82 -1.28 -5.67 -3.39
CA SER A 82 -2.72 -5.83 -3.57
C SER A 82 -3.49 -4.60 -3.10
N ALA A 83 -3.11 -4.02 -1.97
CA ALA A 83 -3.73 -2.78 -1.46
C ALA A 83 -3.50 -1.61 -2.41
N LYS A 84 -2.32 -1.51 -3.01
CA LYS A 84 -2.01 -0.49 -4.02
C LYS A 84 -2.92 -0.63 -5.24
N LEU A 85 -3.11 -1.85 -5.74
CA LEU A 85 -3.99 -2.12 -6.88
C LEU A 85 -5.43 -1.71 -6.60
N VAL A 86 -5.94 -2.00 -5.41
CA VAL A 86 -7.28 -1.58 -4.99
C VAL A 86 -7.38 -0.06 -4.98
N SER A 87 -6.39 0.63 -4.43
CA SER A 87 -6.35 2.10 -4.39
C SER A 87 -6.35 2.71 -5.79
N ILE A 88 -5.58 2.15 -6.72
CA ILE A 88 -5.53 2.59 -8.11
C ILE A 88 -6.88 2.40 -8.77
N ARG A 89 -7.53 1.25 -8.60
CA ARG A 89 -8.85 0.96 -9.16
C ARG A 89 -9.91 1.93 -8.66
N ILE A 90 -9.93 2.20 -7.35
CA ILE A 90 -10.86 3.15 -6.75
C ILE A 90 -10.65 4.54 -7.34
N ASN A 91 -9.41 4.98 -7.47
CA ASN A 91 -9.08 6.29 -8.02
C ASN A 91 -9.53 6.41 -9.48
N ARG A 92 -9.32 5.38 -10.30
CA ARG A 92 -9.79 5.33 -11.69
C ARG A 92 -11.32 5.40 -11.79
N THR A 93 -12.01 4.69 -10.93
CA THR A 93 -13.47 4.68 -10.89
C THR A 93 -14.02 6.08 -10.58
N LYS A 94 -13.35 6.82 -9.69
CA LYS A 94 -13.76 8.18 -9.34
C LYS A 94 -13.42 9.19 -10.42
N ALA A 95 -12.40 8.94 -11.21
CA ALA A 95 -11.98 9.85 -12.29
C ALA A 95 -12.92 9.78 -13.51
N THR A 96 -13.70 8.73 -13.65
CA THR A 96 -14.72 8.58 -14.68
C THR A 96 -16.10 8.98 -14.17
#